data_4f33ef583e9c2c9cc8ce29a33209250a
#
_entry.id   4f33ef583e9c2c9cc8ce29a33209250a
#
_cell.length_a   1.000
_cell.length_b   1.000
_cell.length_c   1.000
_cell.angle_alpha   90.00
_cell.angle_beta   90.00
_cell.angle_gamma   90.00
#
_symmetry.space_group_name_H-M   'P 1'
#
loop_
_entity.id
_entity.type
_entity.pdbx_description
1 polymer ?
#
loop_
_entity_poly.entity_id
_entity_poly.type
_entity_poly.pdbx_seq_one_letter_code
_entity_poly.pdbx_strand_id
1 'polypeptide(L)'
;PADSATLIRTIHANWDQWLSVYPPETMRSLAQVGYAGFRWATLIDPFWNCSYLSLVLSIADKIESVRVPETEKTVFSYRFHWQESDAKIFKDSTWIDFRKQCLLLSNDYPVVVQTDISDF
;
A
#
# COMPACT_ATOMS: atom_id res chain seq x y z
N PRO A 1 -23.61 -8.60 -7.36
CA PRO A 1 -22.87 -7.38 -7.68
C PRO A 1 -23.68 -6.11 -7.39
N ALA A 2 -24.98 -6.04 -7.77
CA ALA A 2 -25.83 -4.88 -7.44
C ALA A 2 -25.97 -4.67 -5.92
N ASP A 3 -25.98 -5.74 -5.15
CA ASP A 3 -26.12 -5.71 -3.71
C ASP A 3 -24.90 -5.15 -2.99
N SER A 4 -23.67 -5.40 -3.49
CA SER A 4 -22.47 -4.88 -2.87
C SER A 4 -22.35 -3.34 -2.98
N ALA A 5 -22.72 -2.78 -4.11
CA ALA A 5 -22.72 -1.32 -4.29
C ALA A 5 -23.78 -0.64 -3.40
N THR A 6 -24.93 -1.26 -3.26
CA THR A 6 -26.00 -0.80 -2.36
C THR A 6 -25.56 -0.89 -0.90
N LEU A 7 -24.95 -2.00 -0.51
CA LEU A 7 -24.42 -2.20 0.83
C LEU A 7 -23.37 -1.12 1.16
N ILE A 8 -22.40 -0.89 0.28
CA ILE A 8 -21.37 0.14 0.46
C ILE A 8 -22.00 1.53 0.65
N ARG A 9 -22.99 1.90 -0.18
CA ARG A 9 -23.68 3.19 -0.04
C ARG A 9 -24.43 3.29 1.29
N THR A 10 -25.10 2.23 1.71
CA THR A 10 -25.83 2.20 2.98
C THR A 10 -24.89 2.36 4.17
N ILE A 11 -23.75 1.70 4.14
CA ILE A 11 -22.71 1.83 5.16
C ILE A 11 -22.16 3.26 5.19
N HIS A 12 -21.84 3.81 4.03
CA HIS A 12 -21.35 5.19 3.93
C HIS A 12 -22.35 6.22 4.46
N ALA A 13 -23.64 6.01 4.20
CA ALA A 13 -24.68 6.90 4.68
C ALA A 13 -24.93 6.82 6.19
N ASN A 14 -24.52 5.72 6.83
CA ASN A 14 -24.75 5.44 8.26
C ASN A 14 -23.42 5.13 8.98
N TRP A 15 -22.34 5.76 8.58
CA TRP A 15 -20.99 5.44 9.04
C TRP A 15 -20.82 5.42 10.57
N ASP A 16 -21.32 6.44 11.26
CA ASP A 16 -21.19 6.55 12.72
C ASP A 16 -21.94 5.41 13.44
N GLN A 17 -23.08 5.02 12.92
CA GLN A 17 -23.83 3.89 13.45
C GLN A 17 -23.09 2.57 13.22
N TRP A 18 -22.49 2.40 12.05
CA TRP A 18 -21.68 1.22 11.75
C TRP A 18 -20.47 1.10 12.65
N LEU A 19 -19.75 2.20 12.88
CA LEU A 19 -18.61 2.24 13.80
C LEU A 19 -18.99 1.81 15.24
N SER A 20 -20.17 2.16 15.69
CA SER A 20 -20.64 1.81 17.04
C SER A 20 -21.07 0.34 17.16
N VAL A 21 -21.63 -0.24 16.11
CA VAL A 21 -22.13 -1.63 16.08
C VAL A 21 -21.05 -2.63 15.68
N TYR A 22 -20.18 -2.24 14.77
CA TYR A 22 -19.08 -3.05 14.24
C TYR A 22 -17.75 -2.31 14.36
N PRO A 23 -17.20 -2.21 15.57
CA PRO A 23 -15.88 -1.59 15.74
C PRO A 23 -14.82 -2.39 14.97
N PRO A 24 -13.76 -1.72 14.49
CA PRO A 24 -12.66 -2.39 13.80
C PRO A 24 -12.01 -3.45 14.70
N GLU A 25 -12.10 -4.69 14.29
CA GLU A 25 -11.42 -5.78 14.97
C GLU A 25 -10.15 -6.16 14.23
N THR A 26 -9.11 -6.45 14.98
CA THR A 26 -7.83 -6.93 14.45
C THR A 26 -7.43 -8.22 15.14
N MET A 27 -6.87 -9.13 14.36
CA MET A 27 -6.30 -10.38 14.87
C MET A 27 -4.81 -10.40 14.55
N ARG A 28 -4.00 -10.84 15.50
CA ARG A 28 -2.58 -11.08 15.25
C ARG A 28 -2.37 -12.53 14.85
N SER A 29 -1.59 -12.74 13.81
CA SER A 29 -1.20 -14.05 13.31
C SER A 29 0.29 -14.06 12.99
N LEU A 30 0.90 -15.24 13.10
CA LEU A 30 2.28 -15.44 12.63
C LEU A 30 2.24 -15.69 11.13
N ALA A 31 2.90 -14.83 10.37
CA ALA A 31 3.11 -14.99 8.95
C ALA A 31 4.55 -15.48 8.69
N GLN A 32 4.69 -16.52 7.90
CA GLN A 32 6.01 -17.02 7.50
C GLN A 32 6.71 -16.02 6.57
N VAL A 33 7.97 -15.74 6.83
CA VAL A 33 8.82 -14.88 6.01
C VAL A 33 10.09 -15.63 5.66
N GLY A 34 10.20 -16.01 4.39
CA GLY A 34 11.32 -16.86 3.94
C GLY A 34 11.24 -18.28 4.51
N TYR A 35 12.38 -18.96 4.57
CA TYR A 35 12.45 -20.37 4.97
C TYR A 35 12.41 -20.60 6.48
N ALA A 36 12.86 -19.67 7.29
CA ALA A 36 13.01 -19.87 8.74
C ALA A 36 12.56 -18.66 9.58
N GLY A 37 11.99 -17.65 8.94
CA GLY A 37 11.54 -16.44 9.61
C GLY A 37 10.02 -16.38 9.77
N PHE A 38 9.58 -15.76 10.87
CA PHE A 38 8.18 -15.42 11.11
C PHE A 38 8.09 -13.97 11.54
N ARG A 39 7.01 -13.32 11.14
CA ARG A 39 6.65 -12.00 11.66
C ARG A 39 5.22 -11.98 12.16
N TRP A 40 4.94 -11.13 13.11
CA TRP A 40 3.58 -10.86 13.49
C TRP A 40 2.89 -10.06 12.38
N ALA A 41 1.81 -10.60 11.86
CA ALA A 41 0.93 -9.90 10.94
C ALA A 41 -0.35 -9.51 11.65
N THR A 42 -0.80 -8.29 11.42
CA THR A 42 -2.11 -7.85 11.87
C THR A 42 -3.09 -8.08 10.74
N LEU A 43 -4.09 -8.94 10.99
CA LEU A 43 -5.19 -9.18 10.08
C LEU A 43 -6.32 -8.23 10.46
N ILE A 44 -6.74 -7.43 9.51
CA ILE A 44 -7.88 -6.53 9.64
C ILE A 44 -9.07 -7.21 8.96
N ASP A 45 -10.25 -7.11 9.52
CA ASP A 45 -11.47 -7.59 8.88
C ASP A 45 -11.55 -7.07 7.43
N PRO A 46 -11.93 -7.91 6.46
CA PRO A 46 -11.94 -7.52 5.04
C PRO A 46 -12.78 -6.28 4.75
N PHE A 47 -13.88 -6.09 5.46
CA PHE A 47 -14.73 -4.92 5.30
C PHE A 47 -13.99 -3.64 5.74
N TRP A 48 -13.36 -3.68 6.91
CA TRP A 48 -12.56 -2.56 7.41
C TRP A 48 -11.32 -2.29 6.57
N ASN A 49 -10.73 -3.34 6.02
CA ASN A 49 -9.61 -3.20 5.09
C ASN A 49 -10.05 -2.48 3.80
N CYS A 50 -11.20 -2.83 3.22
CA CYS A 50 -11.77 -2.12 2.07
C CYS A 50 -12.10 -0.67 2.40
N SER A 51 -12.67 -0.41 3.56
CA SER A 51 -12.99 0.94 4.02
C SER A 51 -11.74 1.79 4.20
N TYR A 52 -10.71 1.23 4.83
CA TYR A 52 -9.41 1.87 4.97
C TYR A 52 -8.78 2.17 3.60
N LEU A 53 -8.77 1.22 2.69
CA LEU A 53 -8.28 1.41 1.34
C LEU A 53 -9.02 2.54 0.62
N SER A 54 -10.34 2.59 0.73
CA SER A 54 -11.16 3.64 0.13
C SER A 54 -10.79 5.03 0.66
N LEU A 55 -10.56 5.16 1.95
CA LEU A 55 -10.09 6.41 2.56
C LEU A 55 -8.71 6.81 2.04
N VAL A 56 -7.78 5.88 1.96
CA VAL A 56 -6.43 6.14 1.41
C VAL A 56 -6.52 6.57 -0.05
N LEU A 57 -7.34 5.91 -0.86
CA LEU A 57 -7.53 6.26 -2.27
C LEU A 57 -8.16 7.65 -2.44
N SER A 58 -9.03 8.08 -1.53
CA SER A 58 -9.64 9.41 -1.60
C SER A 58 -8.65 10.57 -1.45
N ILE A 59 -7.49 10.31 -0.85
CA ILE A 59 -6.42 11.30 -0.65
C ILE A 59 -5.16 10.99 -1.47
N ALA A 60 -5.20 9.95 -2.28
CA ALA A 60 -4.03 9.42 -2.98
C ALA A 60 -3.38 10.45 -3.93
N ASP A 61 -4.17 11.24 -4.63
CA ASP A 61 -3.65 12.31 -5.49
C ASP A 61 -2.88 13.37 -4.71
N LYS A 62 -3.35 13.71 -3.51
CA LYS A 62 -2.65 14.65 -2.62
C LYS A 62 -1.35 14.07 -2.13
N ILE A 63 -1.33 12.79 -1.77
CA ILE A 63 -0.12 12.09 -1.37
C ILE A 63 0.89 12.10 -2.53
N GLU A 64 0.46 11.74 -3.74
CA GLU A 64 1.36 11.72 -4.90
C GLU A 64 1.90 13.12 -5.24
N SER A 65 1.12 14.16 -5.06
CA SER A 65 1.55 15.54 -5.38
C SER A 65 2.70 16.05 -4.51
N VAL A 66 2.90 15.50 -3.32
CA VAL A 66 3.98 15.89 -2.39
C VAL A 66 5.15 14.90 -2.35
N ARG A 67 5.04 13.81 -3.07
CA ARG A 67 6.12 12.81 -3.16
C ARG A 67 7.24 13.27 -4.08
N VAL A 68 8.44 12.74 -3.82
CA VAL A 68 9.60 12.96 -4.70
C VAL A 68 9.23 12.58 -6.13
N PRO A 69 9.50 13.45 -7.13
CA PRO A 69 9.19 13.15 -8.53
C PRO A 69 9.83 11.86 -9.02
N GLU A 70 9.11 11.12 -9.83
CA GLU A 70 9.58 9.85 -10.40
C GLU A 70 10.82 10.02 -11.29
N THR A 71 10.95 11.19 -11.87
CA THR A 71 12.10 11.57 -12.72
C THR A 71 13.43 11.61 -11.98
N GLU A 72 13.40 11.80 -10.66
CA GLU A 72 14.63 11.79 -9.84
C GLU A 72 15.20 10.38 -9.63
N LYS A 73 14.41 9.33 -9.85
CA LYS A 73 14.82 7.92 -9.71
C LYS A 73 15.50 7.59 -8.37
N THR A 74 15.03 8.22 -7.30
CA THR A 74 15.54 8.02 -5.93
C THR A 74 14.61 7.20 -5.07
N VAL A 75 13.31 7.19 -5.37
CA VAL A 75 12.28 6.48 -4.61
C VAL A 75 11.53 5.51 -5.52
N PHE A 76 11.58 4.22 -5.18
CA PHE A 76 11.02 3.11 -5.95
C PHE A 76 9.87 2.41 -5.20
N SER A 77 8.96 3.15 -4.62
CA SER A 77 7.75 2.59 -4.03
C SER A 77 6.58 2.70 -4.99
N TYR A 78 5.56 1.91 -4.78
CA TYR A 78 4.34 1.99 -5.58
C TYR A 78 3.82 3.42 -5.66
N ARG A 79 3.39 3.81 -6.87
CA ARG A 79 2.79 5.11 -7.17
C ARG A 79 1.32 4.93 -7.44
N PHE A 80 0.50 5.77 -6.84
CA PHE A 80 -0.90 5.81 -7.19
C PHE A 80 -1.07 6.34 -8.61
N HIS A 81 -1.80 5.58 -9.41
CA HIS A 81 -2.18 5.97 -10.75
C HIS A 81 -3.45 5.24 -11.12
N TRP A 82 -4.56 5.94 -11.11
CA TRP A 82 -5.82 5.35 -11.52
C TRP A 82 -5.86 5.17 -13.04
N GLN A 83 -5.98 3.93 -13.46
CA GLN A 83 -6.12 3.57 -14.86
C GLN A 83 -7.41 2.76 -15.05
N GLU A 84 -8.44 3.42 -15.54
CA GLU A 84 -9.78 2.86 -15.64
C GLU A 84 -9.84 1.64 -16.59
N SER A 85 -9.07 1.69 -17.69
CA SER A 85 -9.02 0.60 -18.67
C SER A 85 -8.57 -0.73 -18.10
N ASP A 86 -7.65 -0.71 -17.17
CA ASP A 86 -7.00 -1.92 -16.63
C ASP A 86 -7.42 -2.23 -15.20
N ALA A 87 -8.30 -1.42 -14.61
CA ALA A 87 -8.66 -1.45 -13.20
C ALA A 87 -7.44 -1.48 -12.26
N LYS A 88 -6.33 -0.89 -12.69
CA LYS A 88 -5.10 -0.77 -11.90
C LYS A 88 -5.13 0.54 -11.12
N ILE A 89 -4.75 0.45 -9.85
CA ILE A 89 -4.66 1.60 -8.93
C ILE A 89 -3.21 2.01 -8.66
N PHE A 90 -2.24 1.23 -9.12
CA PHE A 90 -0.83 1.52 -8.93
C PHE A 90 -0.06 1.37 -10.23
N LYS A 91 0.88 2.27 -10.43
CA LYS A 91 1.87 2.15 -11.49
C LYS A 91 2.88 1.07 -11.13
N ASP A 92 3.24 0.26 -12.11
CA ASP A 92 4.21 -0.81 -11.94
C ASP A 92 5.61 -0.22 -11.74
N SER A 93 6.02 -0.06 -10.48
CA SER A 93 7.41 0.18 -10.11
C SER A 93 7.88 -1.04 -9.33
N THR A 94 8.92 -1.69 -9.82
CA THR A 94 9.30 -2.99 -9.29
C THR A 94 10.61 -2.92 -8.48
N TRP A 95 10.78 -3.90 -7.59
CA TRP A 95 12.07 -4.15 -6.94
C TRP A 95 13.23 -4.30 -7.94
N ILE A 96 12.92 -4.79 -9.15
CA ILE A 96 13.90 -4.93 -10.23
C ILE A 96 14.39 -3.55 -10.69
N ASP A 97 13.51 -2.56 -10.79
CA ASP A 97 13.88 -1.20 -11.20
C ASP A 97 14.78 -0.53 -10.17
N PHE A 98 14.46 -0.70 -8.88
CA PHE A 98 15.33 -0.29 -7.79
C PHE A 98 16.73 -0.91 -7.92
N ARG A 99 16.82 -2.21 -8.08
CA ARG A 99 18.11 -2.89 -8.24
C ARG A 99 18.88 -2.46 -9.45
N LYS A 100 18.21 -2.25 -10.59
CA LYS A 100 18.84 -1.74 -11.80
C LYS A 100 19.42 -0.35 -11.57
N GLN A 101 18.69 0.54 -10.90
CA GLN A 101 19.17 1.87 -10.60
C GLN A 101 20.38 1.84 -9.65
N CYS A 102 20.34 1.01 -8.61
CA CYS A 102 21.47 0.82 -7.72
C CYS A 102 22.73 0.33 -8.48
N LEU A 103 22.54 -0.60 -9.42
CA LEU A 103 23.63 -1.10 -10.26
C LEU A 103 24.20 -0.02 -11.19
N LEU A 104 23.34 0.83 -11.78
CA LEU A 104 23.79 1.94 -12.62
C LEU A 104 24.59 2.94 -11.80
N LEU A 105 24.11 3.32 -10.63
CA LEU A 105 24.81 4.25 -9.74
C LEU A 105 26.14 3.69 -9.22
N SER A 106 26.27 2.39 -9.07
CA SER A 106 27.52 1.76 -8.63
C SER A 106 28.67 1.92 -9.62
N ASN A 107 28.40 2.31 -10.88
CA ASN A 107 29.45 2.64 -11.83
C ASN A 107 30.07 4.03 -11.57
N ASP A 108 29.30 4.91 -10.92
CA ASP A 108 29.72 6.30 -10.67
C ASP A 108 30.31 6.47 -9.25
N TYR A 109 30.05 5.50 -8.36
CA TYR A 109 30.47 5.57 -6.96
C TYR A 109 31.29 4.33 -6.55
N PRO A 110 32.45 4.52 -5.93
CA PRO A 110 33.32 3.40 -5.54
C PRO A 110 32.80 2.57 -4.35
N VAL A 111 31.79 3.08 -3.65
CA VAL A 111 31.22 2.42 -2.45
C VAL A 111 29.71 2.45 -2.52
N VAL A 112 29.09 1.30 -2.32
CA VAL A 112 27.63 1.15 -2.16
C VAL A 112 27.35 0.71 -0.73
N VAL A 113 26.53 1.46 -0.03
CA VAL A 113 26.05 1.10 1.31
C VAL A 113 24.58 0.71 1.23
N GLN A 114 24.27 -0.50 1.67
CA GLN A 114 22.89 -0.97 1.79
C GLN A 114 22.50 -0.99 3.26
N THR A 115 21.39 -0.35 3.59
CA THR A 115 20.82 -0.34 4.93
C THR A 115 19.35 -0.75 4.87
N ASP A 116 18.85 -1.33 5.93
CA ASP A 116 17.45 -1.67 6.11
C ASP A 116 17.00 -1.30 7.52
N ILE A 117 15.70 -1.03 7.67
CA ILE A 117 15.11 -0.78 8.98
C ILE A 117 14.61 -2.13 9.51
N SER A 118 15.26 -2.67 10.54
CA SER A 118 14.95 -3.99 11.08
C SER A 118 13.84 -3.91 12.04
N ASP A 119 13.26 -3.18 12.63
CA ASP A 119 12.13 -3.18 13.58
C ASP A 119 11.43 -1.81 13.60
N PHE A 120 10.36 -1.69 12.85
CA PHE A 120 9.52 -0.47 12.85
C PHE A 120 8.04 -0.79 13.18
#